data_5be2170e97f2dc6c291b1a3e345fa482
#
_entry.id   5be2170e97f2dc6c291b1a3e345fa482
#
_cell.length_a   1.000
_cell.length_b   1.000
_cell.length_c   1.000
_cell.angle_alpha   90.00
_cell.angle_beta   90.00
_cell.angle_gamma   90.00
#
_symmetry.space_group_name_H-M   'P 1'
#
loop_
_entity.id
_entity.type
_entity.pdbx_description
1 polymer ?
#
loop_
_entity_poly.entity_id
_entity_poly.type
_entity_poly.pdbx_seq_one_letter_code
_entity_poly.pdbx_strand_id
1 'polypeptide(L)'
;MGLAKSNNNVLGIDKDFFTREITDNVATKGFIQTSAQDVINWARTGSLHWMTFGLACCAVEMMHTSTPRYDLERFGTAPRASPRQSDLMIVAGTLTNKMAPALRKVYDQMPEPRYVISVSYTHLRAHETGRN
;
A
#
# COMPACT_ATOMS: atom_id res chain seq x y z
N MET A 1 -7.95 7.12 28.95
CA MET A 1 -8.25 6.40 27.71
C MET A 1 -6.97 5.66 27.31
N GLY A 2 -6.89 4.36 27.61
CA GLY A 2 -5.71 3.55 27.38
C GLY A 2 -5.70 3.03 25.95
N LEU A 3 -4.61 3.30 25.23
CA LEU A 3 -4.32 2.68 23.95
C LEU A 3 -4.05 1.18 24.18
N ALA A 4 -4.91 0.33 23.66
CA ALA A 4 -4.69 -1.11 23.66
C ALA A 4 -3.44 -1.43 22.83
N LYS A 5 -2.40 -1.97 23.48
CA LYS A 5 -1.26 -2.56 22.80
C LYS A 5 -1.77 -3.72 21.97
N SER A 6 -1.67 -3.59 20.65
CA SER A 6 -1.90 -4.68 19.70
C SER A 6 -0.87 -5.78 19.98
N ASN A 7 -1.31 -6.88 20.54
CA ASN A 7 -0.50 -8.10 20.65
C ASN A 7 -0.38 -8.72 19.26
N ASN A 8 0.76 -8.51 18.60
CA ASN A 8 1.08 -9.06 17.29
C ASN A 8 1.48 -10.54 17.31
N ASN A 9 0.96 -11.33 18.24
CA ASN A 9 1.23 -12.77 18.32
C ASN A 9 0.12 -13.58 17.64
N VAL A 10 -0.04 -13.40 16.31
CA VAL A 10 -1.03 -14.16 15.53
C VAL A 10 -0.55 -15.61 15.22
N LEU A 11 0.73 -15.92 15.40
CA LEU A 11 1.30 -17.23 15.05
C LEU A 11 2.04 -17.95 16.19
N GLY A 12 1.97 -17.45 17.44
CA GLY A 12 2.62 -18.14 18.57
C GLY A 12 4.13 -18.34 18.46
N ILE A 13 4.77 -17.68 17.49
CA ILE A 13 6.23 -17.71 17.30
C ILE A 13 6.79 -16.55 18.09
N ASP A 14 7.53 -16.83 19.15
CA ASP A 14 8.30 -15.85 19.89
C ASP A 14 9.32 -15.20 18.94
N LYS A 15 9.03 -13.97 18.54
CA LYS A 15 9.92 -13.20 17.65
C LYS A 15 11.32 -13.07 18.24
N ASP A 16 11.40 -12.98 19.55
CA ASP A 16 12.67 -12.87 20.26
C ASP A 16 13.48 -14.16 20.23
N PHE A 17 12.84 -15.32 20.29
CA PHE A 17 13.50 -16.62 20.15
C PHE A 17 14.07 -16.81 18.75
N PHE A 18 13.29 -16.55 17.73
CA PHE A 18 13.72 -16.67 16.33
C PHE A 18 14.85 -15.69 16.00
N THR A 19 14.77 -14.47 16.54
CA THR A 19 15.79 -13.44 16.31
C THR A 19 17.11 -13.81 17.01
N ARG A 20 17.07 -14.33 18.23
CA ARG A 20 18.27 -14.76 18.96
C ARG A 20 18.97 -15.94 18.31
N GLU A 21 18.21 -16.94 17.89
CA GLU A 21 18.78 -18.14 17.26
C GLU A 21 19.42 -17.83 15.90
N ILE A 22 18.82 -16.92 15.12
CA ILE A 22 19.43 -16.44 13.89
C ILE A 22 20.68 -15.60 14.18
N THR A 23 20.64 -14.72 15.19
CA THR A 23 21.76 -13.83 15.54
C THR A 23 22.99 -14.63 15.94
N ASP A 24 22.83 -15.65 16.79
CA ASP A 24 23.92 -16.48 17.28
C ASP A 24 24.53 -17.36 16.17
N ASN A 25 23.69 -17.88 15.28
CA ASN A 25 24.15 -18.70 14.15
C ASN A 25 24.85 -17.90 13.06
N VAL A 26 24.43 -16.64 12.85
CA VAL A 26 24.97 -15.76 11.81
C VAL A 26 26.26 -15.08 12.25
N ALA A 27 26.36 -14.68 13.53
CA ALA A 27 27.56 -14.08 14.10
C ALA A 27 28.77 -15.01 14.01
N THR A 28 28.54 -16.33 14.14
CA THR A 28 29.58 -17.34 14.05
C THR A 28 30.01 -17.73 12.64
N LYS A 29 29.19 -17.43 11.61
CA LYS A 29 29.43 -17.86 10.22
C LYS A 29 29.76 -16.74 9.24
N GLY A 30 29.91 -15.49 9.70
CA GLY A 30 30.33 -14.36 8.85
C GLY A 30 29.32 -13.93 7.76
N PHE A 31 28.04 -14.31 7.89
CA PHE A 31 26.99 -13.85 7.00
C PHE A 31 26.49 -12.46 7.38
N ILE A 32 26.02 -11.71 6.40
CA ILE A 32 25.38 -10.40 6.61
C ILE A 32 24.08 -10.63 7.40
N GLN A 33 24.03 -10.07 8.60
CA GLN A 33 22.83 -10.13 9.43
C GLN A 33 21.77 -9.16 8.87
N THR A 34 20.75 -9.72 8.26
CA THR A 34 19.59 -8.95 7.80
C THR A 34 18.42 -9.29 8.71
N SER A 35 17.74 -8.28 9.24
CA SER A 35 16.56 -8.53 10.04
C SER A 35 15.45 -9.11 9.18
N ALA A 36 14.61 -9.98 9.77
CA ALA A 36 13.45 -10.52 9.05
C ALA A 36 12.52 -9.41 8.53
N GLN A 37 12.46 -8.29 9.23
CA GLN A 37 11.69 -7.12 8.83
C GLN A 37 12.25 -6.46 7.56
N ASP A 38 13.57 -6.39 7.43
CA ASP A 38 14.22 -5.81 6.25
C ASP A 38 13.97 -6.67 5.00
N VAL A 39 13.99 -8.00 5.16
CA VAL A 39 13.65 -8.93 4.07
C VAL A 39 12.19 -8.77 3.64
N ILE A 40 11.28 -8.65 4.59
CA ILE A 40 9.86 -8.42 4.30
C ILE A 40 9.67 -7.07 3.60
N ASN A 41 10.31 -6.03 4.07
CA ASN A 41 10.24 -4.70 3.46
C ASN A 41 10.82 -4.69 2.04
N TRP A 42 11.95 -5.36 1.84
CA TRP A 42 12.53 -5.53 0.51
C TRP A 42 11.61 -6.29 -0.44
N ALA A 43 10.99 -7.39 0.02
CA ALA A 43 10.05 -8.15 -0.78
C ALA A 43 8.81 -7.33 -1.15
N ARG A 44 8.30 -6.49 -0.24
CA ARG A 44 7.17 -5.60 -0.49
C ARG A 44 7.50 -4.50 -1.49
N THR A 45 8.70 -3.95 -1.47
CA THR A 45 9.11 -2.92 -2.45
C THR A 45 9.17 -3.45 -3.87
N GLY A 46 9.50 -4.73 -4.06
CA GLY A 46 9.51 -5.39 -5.36
C GLY A 46 8.16 -5.97 -5.82
N SER A 47 7.13 -5.92 -4.96
CA SER A 47 5.80 -6.49 -5.24
C SER A 47 4.70 -5.60 -4.67
N LEU A 48 4.49 -4.44 -5.29
CA LEU A 48 3.46 -3.49 -4.89
C LEU A 48 2.22 -3.67 -5.76
N HIS A 49 1.12 -4.08 -5.15
CA HIS A 49 -0.17 -4.17 -5.83
C HIS A 49 -1.01 -2.93 -5.54
N TRP A 50 -1.48 -2.28 -6.59
CA TRP A 50 -2.28 -1.08 -6.44
C TRP A 50 -3.72 -1.28 -6.92
N MET A 51 -4.64 -0.74 -6.14
CA MET A 51 -6.05 -0.76 -6.45
C MET A 51 -6.41 0.42 -7.35
N THR A 52 -7.12 0.12 -8.43
CA THR A 52 -7.65 1.13 -9.35
C THR A 52 -8.97 1.69 -8.82
N PHE A 53 -8.96 2.94 -8.35
CA PHE A 53 -10.17 3.66 -8.01
C PHE A 53 -10.36 4.85 -8.95
N GLY A 54 -10.84 4.55 -10.15
CA GLY A 54 -11.05 5.54 -11.20
C GLY A 54 -12.39 6.24 -11.08
N LEU A 55 -12.38 7.55 -10.93
CA LEU A 55 -13.58 8.37 -10.78
C LEU A 55 -13.85 9.30 -11.97
N ALA A 56 -12.83 9.67 -12.72
CA ALA A 56 -12.92 10.62 -13.83
C ALA A 56 -11.84 10.38 -14.88
N CYS A 57 -11.55 11.40 -15.70
CA CYS A 57 -10.56 11.33 -16.78
C CYS A 57 -9.14 10.90 -16.31
N CYS A 58 -8.74 11.24 -15.10
CA CYS A 58 -7.46 10.79 -14.53
C CYS A 58 -7.34 9.27 -14.40
N ALA A 59 -8.46 8.54 -14.43
CA ALA A 59 -8.47 7.09 -14.48
C ALA A 59 -7.84 6.56 -15.78
N VAL A 60 -7.99 7.26 -16.87
CA VAL A 60 -7.37 6.90 -18.16
C VAL A 60 -5.86 7.05 -18.10
N GLU A 61 -5.35 8.11 -17.48
CA GLU A 61 -3.92 8.27 -17.24
C GLU A 61 -3.38 7.18 -16.30
N MET A 62 -4.11 6.86 -15.26
CA MET A 62 -3.76 5.76 -14.37
C MET A 62 -3.68 4.41 -15.12
N MET A 63 -4.60 4.13 -16.04
CA MET A 63 -4.53 2.95 -16.91
C MET A 63 -3.31 3.02 -17.84
N HIS A 64 -2.96 4.21 -18.33
CA HIS A 64 -1.81 4.41 -19.19
C HIS A 64 -0.48 4.04 -18.52
N THR A 65 -0.38 4.18 -17.21
CA THR A 65 0.85 3.81 -16.47
C THR A 65 1.13 2.31 -16.50
N SER A 66 0.11 1.47 -16.65
CA SER A 66 0.26 0.02 -16.77
C SER A 66 0.30 -0.48 -18.23
N THR A 67 0.14 0.41 -19.22
CA THR A 67 0.26 0.05 -20.62
C THR A 67 1.73 -0.04 -21.07
N PRO A 68 2.03 -0.65 -22.22
CA PRO A 68 3.39 -0.93 -22.67
C PRO A 68 4.33 0.27 -22.75
N ARG A 69 3.82 1.49 -22.87
CA ARG A 69 4.65 2.70 -22.96
C ARG A 69 5.39 3.00 -21.65
N TYR A 70 4.72 2.84 -20.50
CA TYR A 70 5.31 3.10 -19.18
C TYR A 70 5.60 1.82 -18.41
N ASP A 71 4.74 0.82 -18.58
CA ASP A 71 4.92 -0.55 -18.10
C ASP A 71 5.39 -0.63 -16.64
N LEU A 72 4.55 -0.17 -15.73
CA LEU A 72 4.86 -0.26 -14.29
C LEU A 72 5.01 -1.70 -13.80
N GLU A 73 4.45 -2.67 -14.52
CA GLU A 73 4.56 -4.09 -14.13
C GLU A 73 6.02 -4.57 -14.13
N ARG A 74 6.89 -4.02 -14.98
CA ARG A 74 8.33 -4.34 -14.97
C ARG A 74 9.04 -3.95 -13.67
N PHE A 75 8.46 -3.03 -12.91
CA PHE A 75 8.96 -2.62 -11.59
C PHE A 75 8.34 -3.42 -10.43
N GLY A 76 7.57 -4.46 -10.74
CA GLY A 76 6.89 -5.29 -9.74
C GLY A 76 5.58 -4.69 -9.22
N THR A 77 5.04 -3.67 -9.89
CA THR A 77 3.77 -3.06 -9.52
C THR A 77 2.67 -3.50 -10.47
N ALA A 78 1.60 -4.10 -9.96
CA ALA A 78 0.51 -4.60 -10.78
C ALA A 78 -0.85 -4.07 -10.32
N PRO A 79 -1.76 -3.74 -11.26
CA PRO A 79 -3.11 -3.34 -10.89
C PRO A 79 -3.92 -4.53 -10.36
N ARG A 80 -4.70 -4.29 -9.32
CA ARG A 80 -5.63 -5.27 -8.76
C ARG A 80 -7.01 -4.63 -8.59
N ALA A 81 -8.04 -5.39 -8.93
CA ALA A 81 -9.41 -4.93 -8.78
C ALA A 81 -9.96 -5.11 -7.36
N SER A 82 -9.38 -6.04 -6.59
CA SER A 82 -9.83 -6.34 -5.24
C SER A 82 -9.06 -5.52 -4.19
N PRO A 83 -9.75 -4.84 -3.25
CA PRO A 83 -9.10 -4.12 -2.18
C PRO A 83 -8.31 -5.04 -1.23
N ARG A 84 -8.73 -6.29 -1.08
CA ARG A 84 -8.07 -7.27 -0.21
C ARG A 84 -6.73 -7.77 -0.75
N GLN A 85 -6.47 -7.56 -2.04
CA GLN A 85 -5.24 -7.96 -2.72
C GLN A 85 -4.33 -6.77 -3.04
N SER A 86 -4.65 -5.60 -2.54
CA SER A 86 -3.95 -4.35 -2.86
C SER A 86 -3.34 -3.72 -1.62
N ASP A 87 -2.12 -3.24 -1.76
CA ASP A 87 -1.37 -2.54 -0.72
C ASP A 87 -1.54 -1.03 -0.84
N LEU A 88 -1.78 -0.56 -2.04
CA LEU A 88 -1.89 0.85 -2.38
C LEU A 88 -3.22 1.12 -3.09
N MET A 89 -3.92 2.17 -2.72
CA MET A 89 -5.08 2.68 -3.44
C MET A 89 -4.70 3.93 -4.22
N ILE A 90 -4.98 3.94 -5.52
CA ILE A 90 -4.83 5.12 -6.36
C ILE A 90 -6.22 5.69 -6.64
N VAL A 91 -6.51 6.84 -6.05
CA VAL A 91 -7.76 7.57 -6.28
C VAL A 91 -7.56 8.55 -7.43
N ALA A 92 -8.06 8.19 -8.60
CA ALA A 92 -7.85 8.94 -9.84
C ALA A 92 -9.14 9.65 -10.27
N GLY A 93 -9.23 10.92 -9.95
CA GLY A 93 -10.35 11.77 -10.32
C GLY A 93 -11.03 12.45 -9.13
N THR A 94 -12.10 13.18 -9.44
CA THR A 94 -12.83 13.95 -8.44
C THR A 94 -13.73 13.07 -7.60
N LEU A 95 -13.53 13.12 -6.29
CA LEU A 95 -14.41 12.47 -5.34
C LEU A 95 -15.61 13.35 -5.04
N THR A 96 -16.82 12.85 -5.33
CA THR A 96 -18.07 13.50 -4.95
C THR A 96 -18.49 13.09 -3.53
N ASN A 97 -19.28 13.93 -2.85
CA ASN A 97 -19.78 13.64 -1.52
C ASN A 97 -20.62 12.35 -1.46
N LYS A 98 -21.31 12.00 -2.53
CA LYS A 98 -22.05 10.73 -2.62
C LYS A 98 -21.14 9.50 -2.70
N MET A 99 -19.98 9.65 -3.31
CA MET A 99 -19.03 8.56 -3.49
C MET A 99 -18.08 8.39 -2.29
N ALA A 100 -17.93 9.42 -1.47
CA ALA A 100 -17.01 9.40 -0.32
C ALA A 100 -17.24 8.22 0.64
N PRO A 101 -18.48 7.85 1.03
CA PRO A 101 -18.72 6.69 1.87
C PRO A 101 -18.32 5.36 1.23
N ALA A 102 -18.47 5.24 -0.09
CA ALA A 102 -18.07 4.05 -0.83
C ALA A 102 -16.55 3.90 -0.86
N LEU A 103 -15.82 4.98 -1.12
CA LEU A 103 -14.36 5.02 -1.08
C LEU A 103 -13.85 4.62 0.31
N ARG A 104 -14.47 5.13 1.37
CA ARG A 104 -14.10 4.79 2.74
C ARG A 104 -14.27 3.30 3.03
N LYS A 105 -15.40 2.71 2.61
CA LYS A 105 -15.64 1.27 2.78
C LYS A 105 -14.60 0.42 2.05
N VAL A 106 -14.21 0.82 0.85
CA VAL A 106 -13.20 0.11 0.07
C VAL A 106 -11.82 0.22 0.74
N TYR A 107 -11.48 1.40 1.23
CA TYR A 107 -10.23 1.61 1.98
C TYR A 107 -10.15 0.75 3.24
N ASP A 108 -11.25 0.65 3.98
CA ASP A 108 -11.31 -0.16 5.20
C ASP A 108 -11.18 -1.67 4.93
N GLN A 109 -11.44 -2.12 3.70
CA GLN A 109 -11.27 -3.52 3.27
C GLN A 109 -9.84 -3.85 2.85
N MET A 110 -8.95 -2.88 2.72
CA MET A 110 -7.55 -3.12 2.38
C MET A 110 -6.78 -3.67 3.59
N PRO A 111 -5.87 -4.63 3.36
CA PRO A 111 -5.00 -5.12 4.42
C PRO A 111 -3.98 -4.04 4.85
N GLU A 112 -3.48 -4.13 6.05
CA GLU A 112 -2.39 -3.27 6.53
C GLU A 112 -1.02 -3.88 6.18
N PRO A 113 -0.03 -3.05 5.85
CA PRO A 113 -0.03 -1.60 5.70
C PRO A 113 -0.72 -1.14 4.41
N ARG A 114 -1.54 -0.11 4.51
CA ARG A 114 -2.32 0.44 3.39
C ARG A 114 -1.94 1.88 3.11
N TYR A 115 -1.72 2.17 1.84
CA TYR A 115 -1.31 3.49 1.38
C TYR A 115 -2.34 4.04 0.40
N VAL A 116 -2.43 5.36 0.32
CA VAL A 116 -3.33 6.04 -0.62
C VAL A 116 -2.57 7.11 -1.36
N ILE A 117 -2.66 7.08 -2.69
CA ILE A 117 -2.21 8.16 -3.56
C ILE A 117 -3.45 8.82 -4.16
N SER A 118 -3.62 10.09 -3.86
CA SER A 118 -4.65 10.90 -4.50
C SER A 118 -4.07 11.58 -5.74
N VAL A 119 -4.63 11.23 -6.88
CA VAL A 119 -4.27 11.81 -8.17
C VAL A 119 -5.36 12.77 -8.58
N SER A 120 -4.97 14.05 -8.79
CA SER A 120 -5.86 15.09 -9.25
C SER A 120 -6.88 15.63 -8.23
N TYR A 121 -7.05 16.92 -8.24
CA TYR A 121 -8.15 17.71 -7.70
C TYR A 121 -8.42 17.75 -6.20
N THR A 122 -7.74 17.04 -5.37
CA THR A 122 -7.95 17.18 -3.93
C THR A 122 -7.56 18.55 -3.40
N HIS A 123 -6.55 19.16 -4.00
CA HIS A 123 -6.12 20.53 -3.65
C HIS A 123 -6.37 21.56 -4.74
N LEU A 124 -6.38 21.17 -6.04
CA LEU A 124 -6.60 22.10 -7.15
C LEU A 124 -8.06 22.56 -7.22
N ARG A 125 -8.99 21.68 -6.87
CA ARG A 125 -10.42 22.03 -6.90
C ARG A 125 -10.88 22.89 -5.73
N ALA A 126 -10.16 22.89 -4.63
CA ALA A 126 -10.39 23.86 -3.57
C ALA A 126 -10.15 25.30 -4.05
N HIS A 127 -9.32 25.50 -5.07
CA HIS A 127 -9.11 26.78 -5.72
C HIS A 127 -10.18 27.13 -6.76
N GLU A 128 -10.74 26.13 -7.45
CA GLU A 128 -11.77 26.35 -8.47
C GLU A 128 -13.16 26.57 -7.87
N THR A 129 -13.47 25.90 -6.76
CA THR A 129 -14.76 26.08 -6.08
C THR A 129 -14.89 27.39 -5.30
N GLY A 130 -13.79 28.08 -5.05
CA GLY A 130 -13.79 29.43 -4.45
C GLY A 130 -14.14 30.56 -5.41
N ARG A 131 -14.46 30.24 -6.67
CA ARG A 131 -14.73 31.22 -7.72
C ARG A 131 -16.18 31.28 -8.21
N ASN A 132 -17.05 30.40 -7.72
CA ASN A 132 -18.48 30.43 -8.07
C ASN A 132 -19.31 30.71 -6.82
#